data_0e7f04360b30394cd40b8db16640a839
#
_entry.id   0e7f04360b30394cd40b8db16640a839
#
_cell.length_a   1.000
_cell.length_b   1.000
_cell.length_c   1.000
_cell.angle_alpha   90.00
_cell.angle_beta   90.00
_cell.angle_gamma   90.00
#
_symmetry.space_group_name_H-M   'P 1'
#
loop_
_entity.id
_entity.type
_entity.pdbx_description
1 polymer ?
#
loop_
_entity_poly.entity_id
_entity_poly.type
_entity_poly.pdbx_seq_one_letter_code
_entity_poly.pdbx_strand_id
1 'polypeptide(L)' 'MDQDQAQQCRERANYFRALAAKATSDREALALGEVAASWERTADEQLRSLPLSSE' A
#
# COMPACT_ATOMS: atom_id res chain seq x y z
N MET A 1 5.64 11.48 -12.10
CA MET A 1 4.86 12.00 -10.99
C MET A 1 3.92 10.98 -10.47
N ASP A 2 3.12 10.39 -11.36
CA ASP A 2 2.17 9.40 -10.90
C ASP A 2 2.86 8.20 -10.29
N GLN A 3 4.02 7.85 -10.83
CA GLN A 3 4.76 6.74 -10.27
C GLN A 3 5.22 7.03 -8.85
N ASP A 4 5.48 8.30 -8.56
CA ASP A 4 5.87 8.67 -7.21
C ASP A 4 4.75 8.41 -6.23
N GLN A 5 3.51 8.66 -6.63
CA GLN A 5 2.38 8.39 -5.76
C GLN A 5 2.22 6.92 -5.50
N ALA A 6 2.32 6.11 -6.54
CA ALA A 6 2.22 4.67 -6.38
C ALA A 6 3.33 4.16 -5.48
N GLN A 7 4.52 4.69 -5.66
CA GLN A 7 5.65 4.28 -4.83
C GLN A 7 5.43 4.67 -3.38
N GLN A 8 4.89 5.86 -3.14
CA GLN A 8 4.58 6.27 -1.78
C GLN A 8 3.56 5.34 -1.14
N CYS A 9 2.57 4.92 -1.91
CA CYS A 9 1.58 3.98 -1.38
C CYS A 9 2.23 2.66 -1.01
N ARG A 10 3.16 2.19 -1.83
CA ARG A 10 3.86 0.95 -1.53
C ARG A 10 4.73 1.10 -0.30
N GLU A 11 5.38 2.23 -0.15
CA GLU A 11 6.19 2.47 1.03
C GLU A 11 5.33 2.48 2.28
N ARG A 12 4.15 3.07 2.19
CA ARG A 12 3.22 3.05 3.32
C ARG A 12 2.78 1.64 3.63
N ALA A 13 2.50 0.85 2.59
CA ALA A 13 2.12 -0.54 2.80
C ALA A 13 3.22 -1.29 3.51
N ASN A 14 4.46 -1.10 3.10
CA ASN A 14 5.59 -1.74 3.74
C ASN A 14 5.72 -1.32 5.20
N TYR A 15 5.49 -0.04 5.46
CA TYR A 15 5.54 0.47 6.82
C TYR A 15 4.51 -0.23 7.70
N PHE A 16 3.28 -0.33 7.22
CA PHE A 16 2.23 -0.98 8.01
C PHE A 16 2.46 -2.47 8.13
N ARG A 17 3.05 -3.10 7.13
CA ARG A 17 3.40 -4.51 7.26
C ARG A 17 4.45 -4.72 8.32
N ALA A 18 5.41 -3.83 8.41
CA ALA A 18 6.43 -3.91 9.44
C ALA A 18 5.80 -3.73 10.83
N LEU A 19 4.85 -2.81 10.94
CA LEU A 19 4.14 -2.63 12.19
C LEU A 19 3.33 -3.87 12.54
N ALA A 20 2.70 -4.48 11.55
CA ALA A 20 1.92 -5.68 11.80
C ALA A 20 2.81 -6.80 12.32
N ALA A 21 4.01 -6.90 11.79
CA ALA A 21 4.94 -7.92 12.24
C ALA A 21 5.37 -7.70 13.68
N LYS A 22 5.32 -6.46 14.15
CA LYS A 22 5.69 -6.13 15.52
C LYS A 22 4.50 -6.06 16.46
N ALA A 23 3.30 -6.25 15.92
CA ALA A 23 2.10 -6.13 16.74
C ALA A 23 2.12 -7.17 17.85
N THR A 24 1.58 -6.78 19.00
CA THR A 24 1.56 -7.66 20.16
C THR A 24 0.29 -8.48 20.25
N SER A 25 -0.69 -8.19 19.40
CA SER A 25 -1.94 -8.96 19.42
C SER A 25 -2.34 -9.28 18.00
N ASP A 26 -3.09 -10.37 17.83
CA ASP A 26 -3.57 -10.79 16.52
C ASP A 26 -4.51 -9.76 15.93
N ARG A 27 -5.33 -9.16 16.76
CA ARG A 27 -6.27 -8.15 16.30
C ARG A 27 -5.53 -6.96 15.71
N GLU A 28 -4.50 -6.52 16.39
CA GLU A 28 -3.71 -5.40 15.93
C GLU A 28 -2.99 -5.75 14.63
N ALA A 29 -2.40 -6.93 14.60
CA ALA A 29 -1.71 -7.38 13.39
C ALA A 29 -2.66 -7.45 12.21
N LEU A 30 -3.86 -7.95 12.44
CA LEU A 30 -4.85 -8.06 11.37
C LEU A 30 -5.26 -6.68 10.87
N ALA A 31 -5.50 -5.75 11.77
CA ALA A 31 -5.90 -4.41 11.40
C ALA A 31 -4.81 -3.73 10.57
N LEU A 32 -3.56 -3.85 11.00
CA LEU A 32 -2.46 -3.24 10.28
C LEU A 32 -2.25 -3.90 8.92
N GLY A 33 -2.44 -5.21 8.86
CA GLY A 33 -2.34 -5.92 7.61
C GLY A 33 -3.40 -5.48 6.61
N GLU A 34 -4.61 -5.21 7.09
CA GLU A 34 -5.66 -4.73 6.22
C GLU A 34 -5.35 -3.34 5.69
N VAL A 35 -4.78 -2.48 6.54
CA VAL A 35 -4.39 -1.16 6.08
C VAL A 35 -3.31 -1.27 5.01
N ALA A 36 -2.33 -2.15 5.22
CA ALA A 36 -1.28 -2.34 4.24
C ALA A 36 -1.84 -2.84 2.91
N ALA A 37 -2.77 -3.78 2.97
CA ALA A 37 -3.40 -4.30 1.76
C ALA A 37 -4.15 -3.21 1.02
N SER A 38 -4.79 -2.32 1.76
CA SER A 38 -5.51 -1.21 1.18
C SER A 38 -4.55 -0.28 0.42
N TRP A 39 -3.40 0.00 1.02
CA TRP A 39 -2.41 0.83 0.36
C TRP A 39 -1.87 0.18 -0.90
N GLU A 40 -1.65 -1.13 -0.86
CA GLU A 40 -1.18 -1.85 -2.04
C GLU A 40 -2.20 -1.82 -3.16
N ARG A 41 -3.46 -1.97 -2.79
CA ARG A 41 -4.53 -1.91 -3.77
C ARG A 41 -4.60 -0.53 -4.41
N THR A 42 -4.45 0.51 -3.62
CA THR A 42 -4.45 1.86 -4.14
C THR A 42 -3.29 2.06 -5.10
N ALA A 43 -2.13 1.54 -4.76
CA ALA A 43 -0.97 1.65 -5.65
C ALA A 43 -1.23 0.96 -6.97
N ASP A 44 -1.81 -0.24 -6.92
CA ASP A 44 -2.13 -0.97 -8.14
C ASP A 44 -3.12 -0.20 -9.00
N GLU A 45 -4.13 0.38 -8.37
CA GLU A 45 -5.11 1.14 -9.11
C GLU A 45 -4.50 2.36 -9.75
N GLN A 46 -3.61 3.02 -9.06
CA GLN A 46 -2.96 4.18 -9.63
C GLN A 46 -2.10 3.79 -10.82
N LEU A 47 -1.40 2.69 -10.73
CA LEU A 47 -0.59 2.23 -11.84
C LEU A 47 -1.44 1.86 -13.04
N ARG A 48 -2.60 1.24 -12.77
CA ARG A 48 -3.49 0.87 -13.85
C ARG A 48 -4.13 2.07 -14.52
N SER A 49 -4.40 3.11 -13.74
CA SER A 49 -5.05 4.27 -14.29
C SER A 49 -4.10 5.19 -15.00
N LEU A 50 -2.82 4.93 -14.96
CA LEU A 50 -1.90 5.77 -15.70
C LEU A 50 -2.24 5.71 -17.18
N PRO A 51 -2.28 6.85 -17.83
CA PRO A 51 -2.62 6.86 -19.26
C PRO A 51 -1.44 6.39 -20.07
N LEU A 52 -1.30 5.11 -20.15
CA LEU A 52 -0.22 4.53 -20.91
C LEU A 52 -0.25 4.96 -22.34
N SER A 53 -1.42 5.13 -22.81
CA SER A 53 -1.61 5.47 -24.16
C SER A 53 -1.26 6.87 -24.44
N SER A 54 -1.14 7.61 -23.51
CA SER A 54 -0.93 8.97 -23.85
C SER A 54 0.12 9.08 -24.89
N GLU A 55 -0.26 8.55 -25.03
CA GLU A 55 0.12 8.61 -25.77
C GLU A 55 0.09 8.87 -26.22
#